data_ba0f00c840352107f16aec8b5c84a5e0
#
_entry.id   ba0f00c840352107f16aec8b5c84a5e0
#
_cell.length_a   1.000
_cell.length_b   1.000
_cell.length_c   1.000
_cell.angle_alpha   90.00
_cell.angle_beta   90.00
_cell.angle_gamma   90.00
#
_symmetry.space_group_name_H-M   'P 1'
#
loop_
_entity.id
_entity.type
_entity.pdbx_description
1 polymer ?
#
loop_
_entity_poly.entity_id
_entity_poly.type
_entity_poly.pdbx_seq_one_letter_code
_entity_poly.pdbx_strand_id
1 'polypeptide(L)'
;MTEDSYTKVSIEEIGTNSLNQRVDNFLLGKFKDLPKSKIYSIIRKGEVRINGSRVKPHFKLSLGDKIRIPPLFLNTKFNQSSPEKGLIEEIKGQVIYEDGEILAINKKHNLAVHGGSRVSIGLIEIVRNFGKDYRDAQLVHRLDKATSGCIIVAKNKQSTRLYNSFIRSNQI
;
A
#
# COMPACT_ATOMS: atom_id res chain seq x y z
N MET A 1 3.85 19.94 18.66
CA MET A 1 3.55 20.73 17.44
C MET A 1 4.42 20.15 16.33
N THR A 2 3.88 19.31 15.48
CA THR A 2 4.59 18.73 14.32
C THR A 2 4.23 19.57 13.11
N GLU A 3 5.21 20.26 12.57
CA GLU A 3 5.05 21.14 11.41
C GLU A 3 4.68 20.30 10.19
N ASP A 4 3.53 20.61 9.60
CA ASP A 4 3.21 20.22 8.23
C ASP A 4 4.23 20.89 7.31
N SER A 5 5.12 20.11 6.70
CA SER A 5 6.19 20.67 5.89
C SER A 5 6.08 20.28 4.43
N TYR A 6 6.18 21.27 3.54
CA TYR A 6 6.45 21.04 2.12
C TYR A 6 7.91 20.67 1.92
N THR A 7 8.17 19.61 1.15
CA THR A 7 9.54 19.37 0.67
C THR A 7 9.96 20.47 -0.30
N LYS A 8 11.25 20.70 -0.43
CA LYS A 8 11.77 21.56 -1.51
C LYS A 8 11.74 20.79 -2.85
N VAL A 9 11.76 21.53 -3.97
CA VAL A 9 12.04 20.91 -5.29
C VAL A 9 13.38 20.21 -5.19
N SER A 10 13.44 18.96 -5.62
CA SER A 10 14.69 18.21 -5.72
C SER A 10 14.93 17.74 -7.15
N ILE A 11 16.21 17.66 -7.52
CA ILE A 11 16.68 17.03 -8.75
C ILE A 11 17.65 15.93 -8.31
N GLU A 12 17.39 14.71 -8.75
CA GLU A 12 18.20 13.54 -8.40
C GLU A 12 18.65 12.84 -9.68
N GLU A 13 19.85 12.32 -9.65
CA GLU A 13 20.41 11.51 -10.72
C GLU A 13 20.12 10.03 -10.46
N ILE A 14 19.67 9.32 -11.49
CA ILE A 14 19.31 7.92 -11.39
C ILE A 14 20.54 7.05 -11.44
N GLY A 15 20.79 6.35 -10.35
CA GLY A 15 21.85 5.36 -10.20
C GLY A 15 21.45 3.95 -10.67
N THR A 16 22.41 3.02 -10.57
CA THR A 16 22.28 1.62 -11.00
C THR A 16 21.11 0.88 -10.35
N ASN A 17 20.79 1.18 -9.09
CA ASN A 17 19.72 0.53 -8.33
C ASN A 17 18.30 0.81 -8.87
N SER A 18 18.16 1.86 -9.69
CA SER A 18 16.88 2.28 -10.27
C SER A 18 16.85 2.17 -11.79
N LEU A 19 17.89 1.57 -12.39
CA LEU A 19 17.98 1.32 -13.83
C LEU A 19 16.80 0.45 -14.29
N ASN A 20 16.17 0.84 -15.41
CA ASN A 20 14.98 0.20 -15.98
C ASN A 20 13.73 0.18 -15.07
N GLN A 21 13.78 0.82 -13.91
CA GLN A 21 12.61 0.97 -13.07
C GLN A 21 11.63 1.97 -13.70
N ARG A 22 10.34 1.72 -13.60
CA ARG A 22 9.31 2.67 -14.01
C ARG A 22 9.30 3.87 -13.05
N VAL A 23 9.09 5.08 -13.61
CA VAL A 23 9.08 6.32 -12.80
C VAL A 23 8.00 6.32 -11.73
N ASP A 24 6.82 5.72 -11.99
CA ASP A 24 5.78 5.59 -10.97
C ASP A 24 6.24 4.69 -9.80
N ASN A 25 6.86 3.55 -10.09
CA ASN A 25 7.39 2.64 -9.06
C ASN A 25 8.55 3.25 -8.28
N PHE A 26 9.43 4.01 -8.94
CA PHE A 26 10.49 4.75 -8.29
C PHE A 26 9.93 5.74 -7.25
N LEU A 27 8.97 6.56 -7.67
CA LEU A 27 8.35 7.55 -6.79
C LEU A 27 7.52 6.91 -5.66
N LEU A 28 6.79 5.82 -5.95
CA LEU A 28 6.05 5.06 -4.93
C LEU A 28 6.98 4.43 -3.88
N GLY A 29 8.15 3.94 -4.31
CA GLY A 29 9.16 3.41 -3.39
C GLY A 29 9.80 4.49 -2.53
N LYS A 30 10.03 5.68 -3.10
CA LYS A 30 10.66 6.81 -2.42
C LYS A 30 9.71 7.50 -1.43
N PHE A 31 8.46 7.70 -1.81
CA PHE A 31 7.43 8.40 -1.04
C PHE A 31 6.34 7.45 -0.56
N LYS A 32 6.70 6.55 0.35
CA LYS A 32 5.80 5.52 0.90
C LYS A 32 4.58 6.09 1.60
N ASP A 33 4.70 7.31 2.14
CA ASP A 33 3.64 7.99 2.88
C ASP A 33 2.68 8.78 1.98
N LEU A 34 2.96 8.87 0.67
CA LEU A 34 2.06 9.53 -0.28
C LEU A 34 1.08 8.54 -0.91
N PRO A 35 -0.21 8.92 -1.02
CA PRO A 35 -1.18 8.12 -1.76
C PRO A 35 -0.76 7.93 -3.22
N LYS A 36 -0.97 6.73 -3.77
CA LYS A 36 -0.70 6.43 -5.19
C LYS A 36 -1.36 7.44 -6.13
N SER A 37 -2.59 7.86 -5.83
CA SER A 37 -3.32 8.87 -6.60
C SER A 37 -2.57 10.19 -6.71
N LYS A 38 -1.87 10.61 -5.64
CA LYS A 38 -1.05 11.82 -5.63
C LYS A 38 0.16 11.67 -6.55
N ILE A 39 0.87 10.54 -6.48
CA ILE A 39 2.02 10.23 -7.36
C ILE A 39 1.60 10.28 -8.83
N TYR A 40 0.49 9.60 -9.19
CA TYR A 40 -0.02 9.64 -10.55
C TYR A 40 -0.49 11.04 -10.98
N SER A 41 -1.03 11.84 -10.06
CA SER A 41 -1.44 13.22 -10.34
C SER A 41 -0.26 14.11 -10.71
N ILE A 42 0.82 14.10 -9.92
CA ILE A 42 2.01 14.94 -10.19
C ILE A 42 2.74 14.55 -11.48
N ILE A 43 2.75 13.23 -11.82
CA ILE A 43 3.30 12.79 -13.10
C ILE A 43 2.43 13.30 -14.27
N ARG A 44 1.12 13.10 -14.22
CA ARG A 44 0.19 13.54 -15.29
C ARG A 44 0.19 15.06 -15.49
N LYS A 45 0.29 15.84 -14.42
CA LYS A 45 0.40 17.30 -14.49
C LYS A 45 1.74 17.77 -15.04
N GLY A 46 2.74 16.86 -15.17
CA GLY A 46 4.09 17.20 -15.63
C GLY A 46 4.89 17.97 -14.59
N GLU A 47 4.52 17.84 -13.32
CA GLU A 47 5.27 18.38 -12.19
C GLU A 47 6.56 17.57 -11.95
N VAL A 48 6.51 16.24 -12.22
CA VAL A 48 7.68 15.37 -12.33
C VAL A 48 8.22 15.46 -13.76
N ARG A 49 9.53 15.61 -13.90
CA ARG A 49 10.20 15.67 -15.19
C ARG A 49 11.47 14.84 -15.18
N ILE A 50 11.78 14.23 -16.32
CA ILE A 50 13.04 13.54 -16.58
C ILE A 50 13.80 14.33 -17.64
N ASN A 51 15.02 14.74 -17.32
CA ASN A 51 15.85 15.57 -18.22
C ASN A 51 15.11 16.80 -18.75
N GLY A 52 14.28 17.43 -17.91
CA GLY A 52 13.45 18.59 -18.27
C GLY A 52 12.14 18.25 -18.99
N SER A 53 11.94 17.02 -19.47
CA SER A 53 10.78 16.61 -20.27
C SER A 53 9.67 15.98 -19.42
N ARG A 54 8.41 16.13 -19.86
CA ARG A 54 7.27 15.42 -19.28
C ARG A 54 7.35 13.94 -19.62
N VAL A 55 6.98 13.09 -18.66
CA VAL A 55 6.98 11.64 -18.85
C VAL A 55 5.64 11.01 -18.47
N LYS A 56 5.38 9.82 -19.01
CA LYS A 56 4.23 9.00 -18.61
C LYS A 56 4.60 8.12 -17.40
N PRO A 57 3.64 7.65 -16.59
CA PRO A 57 3.92 6.82 -15.40
C PRO A 57 4.78 5.58 -15.67
N HIS A 58 4.63 4.97 -16.83
CA HIS A 58 5.36 3.76 -17.23
C HIS A 58 6.74 4.04 -17.89
N PHE A 59 7.19 5.28 -17.91
CA PHE A 59 8.53 5.63 -18.44
C PHE A 59 9.59 4.87 -17.64
N LYS A 60 10.54 4.21 -18.33
CA LYS A 60 11.65 3.49 -17.71
C LYS A 60 12.85 4.41 -17.55
N LEU A 61 13.37 4.46 -16.35
CA LEU A 61 14.52 5.28 -15.98
C LEU A 61 15.81 4.67 -16.53
N SER A 62 16.68 5.53 -17.07
CA SER A 62 18.03 5.18 -17.53
C SER A 62 19.09 5.68 -16.52
N LEU A 63 20.26 5.08 -16.56
CA LEU A 63 21.38 5.53 -15.75
C LEU A 63 21.76 6.97 -16.14
N GLY A 64 21.94 7.84 -15.16
CA GLY A 64 22.28 9.25 -15.36
C GLY A 64 21.07 10.16 -15.67
N ASP A 65 19.85 9.61 -15.80
CA ASP A 65 18.67 10.45 -15.92
C ASP A 65 18.51 11.38 -14.71
N LYS A 66 18.17 12.65 -14.97
CA LYS A 66 17.90 13.64 -13.93
C LYS A 66 16.39 13.77 -13.71
N ILE A 67 15.91 13.23 -12.59
CA ILE A 67 14.51 13.34 -12.19
C ILE A 67 14.30 14.61 -11.34
N ARG A 68 13.42 15.50 -11.82
CA ARG A 68 12.91 16.63 -11.04
C ARG A 68 11.64 16.21 -10.30
N ILE A 69 11.66 16.39 -9.00
CA ILE A 69 10.52 16.11 -8.11
C ILE A 69 9.99 17.45 -7.59
N PRO A 70 8.66 17.71 -7.72
CA PRO A 70 8.07 18.95 -7.23
C PRO A 70 8.06 19.01 -5.70
N PRO A 71 7.75 20.18 -5.09
CA PRO A 71 7.45 20.24 -3.68
C PRO A 71 6.26 19.36 -3.36
N LEU A 72 6.42 18.51 -2.36
CA LEU A 72 5.38 17.58 -1.91
C LEU A 72 4.98 17.94 -0.49
N PHE A 73 3.68 18.02 -0.25
CA PHE A 73 3.16 18.07 1.09
C PHE A 73 3.21 16.67 1.69
N LEU A 74 4.19 16.45 2.55
CA LEU A 74 4.28 15.21 3.32
C LEU A 74 3.43 15.40 4.57
N ASN A 75 2.23 14.87 4.54
CA ASN A 75 1.41 14.82 5.73
C ASN A 75 1.96 13.72 6.64
N THR A 76 2.81 14.08 7.58
CA THR A 76 3.31 13.16 8.62
C THR A 76 2.19 12.62 9.50
N LYS A 77 0.97 13.13 9.34
CA LYS A 77 -0.25 12.64 9.99
C LYS A 77 -1.05 11.60 9.18
N PHE A 78 -0.50 10.98 8.13
CA PHE A 78 -0.91 9.61 7.86
C PHE A 78 -0.31 8.73 8.97
N ASN A 79 -0.57 9.13 10.22
CA ASN A 79 -0.63 8.18 11.29
C ASN A 79 -1.58 7.10 10.79
N GLN A 80 -1.06 5.91 10.53
CA GLN A 80 -1.85 4.72 10.70
C GLN A 80 -2.39 4.86 12.12
N SER A 81 -3.60 5.40 12.25
CA SER A 81 -4.29 5.39 13.52
C SER A 81 -4.28 3.92 13.89
N SER A 82 -3.51 3.58 14.91
CA SER A 82 -3.49 2.20 15.39
C SER A 82 -4.92 1.86 15.73
N PRO A 83 -5.44 0.73 15.25
CA PRO A 83 -6.81 0.33 15.58
C PRO A 83 -6.98 0.29 17.10
N GLU A 84 -8.13 0.71 17.57
CA GLU A 84 -8.48 0.59 18.98
C GLU A 84 -8.39 -0.88 19.42
N LYS A 85 -7.92 -1.12 20.65
CA LYS A 85 -7.77 -2.49 21.18
C LYS A 85 -9.08 -3.28 21.11
N GLY A 86 -10.21 -2.65 21.40
CA GLY A 86 -11.53 -3.26 21.30
C GLY A 86 -11.85 -3.77 19.88
N LEU A 87 -11.51 -2.98 18.85
CA LEU A 87 -11.70 -3.36 17.45
C LEU A 87 -10.77 -4.53 17.06
N ILE A 88 -9.54 -4.57 17.59
CA ILE A 88 -8.63 -5.68 17.34
C ILE A 88 -9.21 -6.98 17.91
N GLU A 89 -9.68 -6.96 19.15
CA GLU A 89 -10.26 -8.14 19.80
C GLU A 89 -11.58 -8.57 19.12
N GLU A 90 -12.40 -7.61 18.69
CA GLU A 90 -13.60 -7.91 17.92
C GLU A 90 -13.26 -8.67 16.63
N ILE A 91 -12.25 -8.23 15.86
CA ILE A 91 -11.87 -8.90 14.62
C ILE A 91 -11.16 -10.22 14.88
N LYS A 92 -10.38 -10.36 15.96
CA LYS A 92 -9.83 -11.66 16.37
C LYS A 92 -10.94 -12.68 16.64
N GLY A 93 -12.02 -12.27 17.30
CA GLY A 93 -13.19 -13.12 17.50
C GLY A 93 -13.93 -13.57 16.25
N GLN A 94 -13.62 -12.98 15.09
CA GLN A 94 -14.17 -13.35 13.77
C GLN A 94 -13.25 -14.30 12.98
N VAL A 95 -12.08 -14.67 13.50
CA VAL A 95 -11.20 -15.66 12.90
C VAL A 95 -11.87 -17.03 13.01
N ILE A 96 -12.09 -17.68 11.87
CA ILE A 96 -12.72 -19.00 11.78
C ILE A 96 -11.72 -20.11 11.48
N TYR A 97 -10.53 -19.76 11.00
CA TYR A 97 -9.43 -20.68 10.80
C TYR A 97 -8.10 -19.92 10.86
N GLU A 98 -7.09 -20.54 11.40
CA GLU A 98 -5.73 -20.04 11.40
C GLU A 98 -4.72 -21.18 11.43
N ASP A 99 -3.63 -21.01 10.66
CA ASP A 99 -2.43 -21.86 10.70
C ASP A 99 -1.15 -20.99 10.62
N GLY A 100 -0.01 -21.60 10.30
CA GLY A 100 1.27 -20.91 10.13
C GLY A 100 1.32 -19.96 8.92
N GLU A 101 0.42 -20.12 7.95
CA GLU A 101 0.45 -19.43 6.66
C GLU A 101 -0.70 -18.45 6.43
N ILE A 102 -1.90 -18.79 6.87
CA ILE A 102 -3.11 -18.04 6.60
C ILE A 102 -4.00 -17.84 7.83
N LEU A 103 -4.86 -16.83 7.71
CA LEU A 103 -6.09 -16.69 8.49
C LEU A 103 -7.28 -16.67 7.55
N ALA A 104 -8.38 -17.32 7.95
CA ALA A 104 -9.70 -17.09 7.39
C ALA A 104 -10.56 -16.32 8.41
N ILE A 105 -11.17 -15.23 7.98
CA ILE A 105 -11.94 -14.31 8.83
C ILE A 105 -13.34 -14.19 8.27
N ASN A 106 -14.35 -14.31 9.13
CA ASN A 106 -15.74 -14.01 8.80
C ASN A 106 -15.96 -12.49 8.80
N LYS A 107 -15.65 -11.85 7.66
CA LYS A 107 -15.77 -10.40 7.53
C LYS A 107 -17.22 -9.93 7.69
N LYS A 108 -17.49 -9.05 8.62
CA LYS A 108 -18.79 -8.40 8.78
C LYS A 108 -19.10 -7.43 7.65
N HIS A 109 -20.39 -7.21 7.44
CA HIS A 109 -20.92 -6.15 6.58
C HIS A 109 -20.36 -4.77 7.03
N ASN A 110 -20.20 -3.84 6.11
CA ASN A 110 -19.68 -2.48 6.31
C ASN A 110 -18.22 -2.36 6.78
N LEU A 111 -17.45 -3.44 6.88
CA LEU A 111 -16.02 -3.41 7.13
C LEU A 111 -15.26 -3.34 5.80
N ALA A 112 -14.49 -2.28 5.58
CA ALA A 112 -13.61 -2.18 4.43
C ALA A 112 -12.40 -3.11 4.58
N VAL A 113 -11.93 -3.72 3.48
CA VAL A 113 -10.76 -4.62 3.53
C VAL A 113 -9.43 -3.85 3.60
N HIS A 114 -9.38 -2.65 3.00
CA HIS A 114 -8.24 -1.71 3.06
C HIS A 114 -8.68 -0.35 3.57
N GLY A 115 -7.80 0.33 4.27
CA GLY A 115 -7.91 1.77 4.50
C GLY A 115 -7.82 2.56 3.18
N GLY A 116 -8.38 3.75 3.14
CA GLY A 116 -8.39 4.61 1.97
C GLY A 116 -8.83 6.04 2.31
N SER A 117 -9.06 6.86 1.29
CA SER A 117 -9.36 8.30 1.46
C SER A 117 -10.60 8.62 2.30
N ARG A 118 -11.49 7.65 2.51
CA ARG A 118 -12.72 7.79 3.32
C ARG A 118 -12.85 6.78 4.45
N VAL A 119 -11.86 5.90 4.62
CA VAL A 119 -11.81 4.86 5.65
C VAL A 119 -10.41 4.83 6.20
N SER A 120 -10.24 5.28 7.44
CA SER A 120 -8.91 5.40 8.07
C SER A 120 -8.24 4.05 8.29
N ILE A 121 -9.01 3.00 8.62
CA ILE A 121 -8.52 1.68 8.95
C ILE A 121 -9.41 0.62 8.28
N GLY A 122 -8.80 -0.33 7.55
CA GLY A 122 -9.48 -1.49 7.01
C GLY A 122 -9.09 -2.78 7.73
N LEU A 123 -9.69 -3.89 7.34
CA LEU A 123 -9.44 -5.20 7.94
C LEU A 123 -7.95 -5.56 7.98
N ILE A 124 -7.21 -5.33 6.89
CA ILE A 124 -5.80 -5.73 6.84
C ILE A 124 -4.93 -4.90 7.80
N GLU A 125 -5.24 -3.62 7.99
CA GLU A 125 -4.55 -2.78 8.96
C GLU A 125 -4.82 -3.26 10.38
N ILE A 126 -6.03 -3.75 10.69
CA ILE A 126 -6.39 -4.33 11.98
C ILE A 126 -5.63 -5.65 12.20
N VAL A 127 -5.63 -6.55 11.20
CA VAL A 127 -4.93 -7.85 11.27
C VAL A 127 -3.43 -7.66 11.53
N ARG A 128 -2.79 -6.68 10.90
CA ARG A 128 -1.37 -6.38 11.14
C ARG A 128 -1.05 -5.95 12.57
N ASN A 129 -2.07 -5.57 13.33
CA ASN A 129 -1.97 -5.24 14.76
C ASN A 129 -2.31 -6.41 15.69
N PHE A 130 -2.58 -7.62 15.19
CA PHE A 130 -2.81 -8.81 16.04
C PHE A 130 -1.56 -9.24 16.81
N GLY A 131 -0.36 -8.95 16.27
CA GLY A 131 0.91 -9.29 16.88
C GLY A 131 2.08 -9.24 15.88
N LYS A 132 3.25 -9.69 16.33
CA LYS A 132 4.48 -9.64 15.52
C LYS A 132 4.39 -10.48 14.25
N ASP A 133 3.73 -11.62 14.31
CA ASP A 133 3.63 -12.59 13.22
C ASP A 133 2.69 -12.14 12.09
N TYR A 134 1.93 -11.08 12.31
CA TYR A 134 0.96 -10.54 11.35
C TYR A 134 1.42 -9.25 10.65
N ARG A 135 2.62 -8.75 10.95
CA ARG A 135 3.12 -7.48 10.39
C ARG A 135 3.19 -7.46 8.87
N ASP A 136 3.54 -8.62 8.27
CA ASP A 136 3.64 -8.79 6.82
C ASP A 136 2.35 -9.34 6.19
N ALA A 137 1.26 -9.43 6.97
CA ALA A 137 -0.01 -9.96 6.51
C ALA A 137 -0.56 -9.19 5.30
N GLN A 138 -1.09 -9.93 4.32
CA GLN A 138 -1.63 -9.42 3.08
C GLN A 138 -2.93 -10.14 2.70
N LEU A 139 -3.85 -9.40 2.12
CA LEU A 139 -5.06 -9.98 1.53
C LEU A 139 -4.68 -10.74 0.25
N VAL A 140 -5.22 -11.95 0.10
CA VAL A 140 -5.07 -12.73 -1.15
C VAL A 140 -6.23 -12.50 -2.11
N HIS A 141 -7.37 -12.06 -1.60
CA HIS A 141 -8.52 -11.58 -2.38
C HIS A 141 -9.22 -10.43 -1.66
N ARG A 142 -10.28 -9.93 -2.24
CA ARG A 142 -11.06 -8.84 -1.63
C ARG A 142 -12.54 -9.13 -1.66
N LEU A 143 -13.23 -8.63 -0.65
CA LEU A 143 -14.68 -8.46 -0.62
C LEU A 143 -14.97 -6.96 -0.55
N ASP A 144 -16.07 -6.54 -1.15
CA ASP A 144 -16.51 -5.15 -1.06
C ASP A 144 -16.89 -4.78 0.38
N LYS A 145 -16.87 -3.50 0.71
CA LYS A 145 -17.19 -3.02 2.05
C LYS A 145 -18.56 -3.54 2.52
N ALA A 146 -19.56 -3.49 1.64
CA ALA A 146 -20.93 -3.92 1.92
C ALA A 146 -21.13 -5.44 1.85
N THR A 147 -20.13 -6.22 1.49
CA THR A 147 -20.20 -7.68 1.41
C THR A 147 -19.66 -8.30 2.68
N SER A 148 -20.42 -9.19 3.31
CA SER A 148 -19.97 -10.07 4.38
C SER A 148 -19.51 -11.42 3.82
N GLY A 149 -18.71 -12.17 4.58
CA GLY A 149 -18.30 -13.52 4.19
C GLY A 149 -16.86 -13.83 4.53
N CYS A 150 -16.40 -15.01 4.12
CA CYS A 150 -15.06 -15.48 4.37
C CYS A 150 -14.04 -14.69 3.55
N ILE A 151 -13.00 -14.18 4.22
CA ILE A 151 -11.86 -13.55 3.59
C ILE A 151 -10.57 -14.20 4.07
N ILE A 152 -9.67 -14.50 3.14
CA ILE A 152 -8.39 -15.13 3.43
C ILE A 152 -7.30 -14.06 3.46
N VAL A 153 -6.50 -14.10 4.51
CA VAL A 153 -5.33 -13.25 4.73
C VAL A 153 -4.11 -14.16 4.83
N ALA A 154 -3.10 -13.94 4.00
CA ALA A 154 -1.82 -14.60 4.12
C ALA A 154 -0.94 -13.89 5.15
N LYS A 155 -0.25 -14.63 6.03
CA LYS A 155 0.56 -14.08 7.13
C LYS A 155 1.93 -13.58 6.64
N ASN A 156 2.42 -14.07 5.50
CA ASN A 156 3.73 -13.74 4.95
C ASN A 156 3.71 -13.63 3.43
N LYS A 157 4.82 -13.12 2.84
CA LYS A 157 4.94 -12.90 1.40
C LYS A 157 4.94 -14.18 0.58
N GLN A 158 5.46 -15.30 1.12
CA GLN A 158 5.51 -16.57 0.43
C GLN A 158 4.09 -17.13 0.28
N SER A 159 3.35 -17.20 1.36
CA SER A 159 1.94 -17.62 1.37
C SER A 159 1.09 -16.70 0.50
N THR A 160 1.34 -15.37 0.52
CA THR A 160 0.65 -14.43 -0.37
C THR A 160 0.81 -14.80 -1.85
N ARG A 161 2.04 -15.15 -2.28
CA ARG A 161 2.31 -15.53 -3.68
C ARG A 161 1.61 -16.84 -4.03
N LEU A 162 1.69 -17.84 -3.14
CA LEU A 162 1.08 -19.14 -3.32
C LEU A 162 -0.43 -19.05 -3.47
N TYR A 163 -1.12 -18.43 -2.51
CA TYR A 163 -2.58 -18.32 -2.53
C TYR A 163 -3.09 -17.41 -3.66
N ASN A 164 -2.35 -16.37 -4.03
CA ASN A 164 -2.66 -15.59 -5.23
C ASN A 164 -2.54 -16.43 -6.52
N SER A 165 -1.65 -17.42 -6.58
CA SER A 165 -1.58 -18.33 -7.74
C SER A 165 -2.77 -19.25 -7.81
N PHE A 166 -3.24 -19.79 -6.69
CA PHE A 166 -4.43 -20.64 -6.62
C PHE A 166 -5.70 -19.90 -7.06
N ILE A 167 -5.88 -18.65 -6.60
CA ILE A 167 -7.02 -17.82 -7.03
C ILE A 167 -6.97 -17.55 -8.54
N ARG A 168 -5.80 -17.24 -9.10
CA ARG A 168 -5.66 -16.99 -10.55
C ARG A 168 -5.92 -18.23 -11.41
N SER A 169 -5.65 -19.42 -10.88
CA SER A 169 -5.91 -20.69 -11.55
C SER A 169 -7.28 -21.29 -11.24
N ASN A 170 -8.15 -20.55 -10.56
CA ASN A 170 -9.48 -21.01 -10.11
C ASN A 170 -9.43 -22.33 -9.30
N GLN A 171 -8.41 -22.52 -8.48
CA GLN A 171 -8.27 -23.67 -7.59
C GLN A 171 -8.90 -23.45 -6.21
N ILE A 172 -9.20 -22.18 -5.90
CA ILE A 172 -9.98 -21.72 -4.74
C ILE A 172 -10.79 -20.50 -5.12
#